data_6aacc97348349b80d9f50e9258565588
#
_entry.id   6aacc97348349b80d9f50e9258565588
#
_cell.length_a   1.000
_cell.length_b   1.000
_cell.length_c   1.000
_cell.angle_alpha   90.00
_cell.angle_beta   90.00
_cell.angle_gamma   90.00
#
_symmetry.space_group_name_H-M   'P 1'
#
loop_
_entity.id
_entity.type
_entity.pdbx_description
1 polymer ?
#
loop_
_entity_poly.entity_id
_entity_poly.type
_entity_poly.pdbx_seq_one_letter_code
_entity_poly.pdbx_strand_id
1 'polypeptide(L)'
;MAKVLMKGNEAVGKAAIEAGCRYFFGYPITPQSEVPEYLSVELPKVGGTFVQAESEVAAINMVYGAAAAGARVLTSSSSPGIALKQKGIGYISNAGLPAVIINMMRGGPGLGTIQPGQADYNMTVKGGANGDYHNVVLAPASVQEAVNMVMEAFDI
;
A
#
# COMPACT_ATOMS: atom_id res chain seq x y z
N MET A 1 -25.43 -6.16 4.49
CA MET A 1 -24.71 -6.24 3.20
C MET A 1 -24.58 -7.70 2.77
N ALA A 2 -24.66 -7.98 1.48
CA ALA A 2 -24.44 -9.34 0.96
C ALA A 2 -22.99 -9.76 1.15
N LYS A 3 -22.76 -11.01 1.55
CA LYS A 3 -21.40 -11.58 1.63
C LYS A 3 -20.90 -11.86 0.21
N VAL A 4 -19.67 -11.50 -0.08
CA VAL A 4 -19.00 -11.74 -1.36
C VAL A 4 -17.76 -12.60 -1.13
N LEU A 5 -17.59 -13.63 -1.95
CA LEU A 5 -16.37 -14.44 -1.94
C LEU A 5 -15.34 -13.77 -2.85
N MET A 6 -14.20 -13.36 -2.30
CA MET A 6 -13.11 -12.69 -3.03
C MET A 6 -11.75 -13.16 -2.51
N LYS A 7 -10.71 -13.05 -3.34
CA LYS A 7 -9.34 -13.16 -2.87
C LYS A 7 -9.00 -11.97 -1.95
N GLY A 8 -8.11 -12.19 -0.97
CA GLY A 8 -7.74 -11.13 -0.02
C GLY A 8 -7.19 -9.87 -0.70
N ASN A 9 -6.28 -10.03 -1.67
CA ASN A 9 -5.70 -8.91 -2.40
C ASN A 9 -6.74 -8.11 -3.21
N GLU A 10 -7.68 -8.80 -3.86
CA GLU A 10 -8.78 -8.14 -4.58
C GLU A 10 -9.72 -7.39 -3.61
N ALA A 11 -10.03 -8.02 -2.46
CA ALA A 11 -10.88 -7.41 -1.43
C ALA A 11 -10.26 -6.11 -0.87
N VAL A 12 -8.94 -6.09 -0.68
CA VAL A 12 -8.18 -4.90 -0.28
C VAL A 12 -8.26 -3.80 -1.35
N GLY A 13 -8.08 -4.15 -2.63
CA GLY A 13 -8.24 -3.19 -3.74
C GLY A 13 -9.65 -2.62 -3.82
N LYS A 14 -10.67 -3.47 -3.64
CA LYS A 14 -12.07 -3.04 -3.59
C LYS A 14 -12.33 -2.09 -2.42
N ALA A 15 -11.84 -2.43 -1.23
CA ALA A 15 -11.98 -1.61 -0.03
C ALA A 15 -11.39 -0.21 -0.22
N ALA A 16 -10.23 -0.10 -0.86
CA ALA A 16 -9.61 1.18 -1.15
C ALA A 16 -10.49 2.06 -2.06
N ILE A 17 -11.09 1.48 -3.11
CA ILE A 17 -12.01 2.21 -4.01
C ILE A 17 -13.25 2.70 -3.24
N GLU A 18 -13.84 1.83 -2.42
CA GLU A 18 -15.02 2.17 -1.60
C GLU A 18 -14.70 3.26 -0.55
N ALA A 19 -13.47 3.28 -0.03
CA ALA A 19 -12.96 4.34 0.85
C ALA A 19 -12.63 5.66 0.13
N GLY A 20 -12.89 5.75 -1.17
CA GLY A 20 -12.67 6.97 -1.94
C GLY A 20 -11.27 7.13 -2.52
N CYS A 21 -10.43 6.10 -2.49
CA CYS A 21 -9.17 6.11 -3.22
C CYS A 21 -9.42 6.31 -4.71
N ARG A 22 -8.69 7.25 -5.31
CA ARG A 22 -8.78 7.54 -6.76
C ARG A 22 -7.44 7.51 -7.46
N TYR A 23 -6.34 7.33 -6.72
CA TYR A 23 -5.01 7.29 -7.28
C TYR A 23 -4.23 6.10 -6.73
N PHE A 24 -3.67 5.31 -7.64
CA PHE A 24 -2.76 4.22 -7.32
C PHE A 24 -1.49 4.32 -8.14
N PHE A 25 -0.36 4.25 -7.46
CA PHE A 25 0.97 4.17 -8.09
C PHE A 25 1.73 3.00 -7.49
N GLY A 26 2.14 2.05 -8.32
CA GLY A 26 2.77 0.84 -7.83
C GLY A 26 3.75 0.22 -8.83
N TYR A 27 4.47 -0.79 -8.35
CA TYR A 27 5.35 -1.63 -9.14
C TYR A 27 5.07 -3.09 -8.77
N PRO A 28 4.99 -4.02 -9.74
CA PRO A 28 4.60 -5.40 -9.46
C PRO A 28 5.66 -6.13 -8.65
N ILE A 29 5.21 -6.85 -7.64
CA ILE A 29 6.02 -7.73 -6.79
C ILE A 29 5.11 -8.78 -6.13
N THR A 30 5.55 -10.05 -6.08
CA THR A 30 4.82 -11.11 -5.37
C THR A 30 5.01 -10.96 -3.84
N PRO A 31 3.96 -11.16 -3.01
CA PRO A 31 2.63 -11.71 -3.32
C PRO A 31 1.51 -10.66 -3.44
N GLN A 32 1.79 -9.41 -3.74
CA GLN A 32 0.77 -8.36 -3.81
C GLN A 32 0.15 -8.15 -5.21
N SER A 33 0.56 -8.91 -6.22
CA SER A 33 0.28 -8.63 -7.63
C SER A 33 -1.21 -8.46 -7.98
N GLU A 34 -2.10 -9.19 -7.32
CA GLU A 34 -3.54 -9.06 -7.57
C GLU A 34 -4.13 -7.71 -7.08
N VAL A 35 -3.44 -6.98 -6.19
CA VAL A 35 -3.87 -5.63 -5.80
C VAL A 35 -3.78 -4.67 -6.99
N PRO A 36 -2.60 -4.47 -7.62
CA PRO A 36 -2.52 -3.62 -8.81
C PRO A 36 -3.30 -4.17 -10.00
N GLU A 37 -3.37 -5.49 -10.21
CA GLU A 37 -4.19 -6.10 -11.26
C GLU A 37 -5.67 -5.70 -11.11
N TYR A 38 -6.24 -5.85 -9.92
CA TYR A 38 -7.60 -5.45 -9.62
C TYR A 38 -7.80 -3.95 -9.83
N LEU A 39 -6.92 -3.13 -9.29
CA LEU A 39 -7.03 -1.67 -9.37
C LEU A 39 -6.84 -1.13 -10.80
N SER A 40 -6.03 -1.80 -11.63
CA SER A 40 -5.85 -1.41 -13.04
C SER A 40 -7.16 -1.47 -13.85
N VAL A 41 -8.06 -2.37 -13.47
CA VAL A 41 -9.36 -2.58 -14.11
C VAL A 41 -10.45 -1.72 -13.46
N GLU A 42 -10.48 -1.64 -12.13
CA GLU A 42 -11.61 -1.05 -11.41
C GLU A 42 -11.47 0.46 -11.15
N LEU A 43 -10.25 0.98 -10.91
CA LEU A 43 -10.04 2.41 -10.68
C LEU A 43 -10.51 3.30 -11.84
N PRO A 44 -10.20 2.98 -13.10
CA PRO A 44 -10.70 3.79 -14.24
C PRO A 44 -12.23 3.86 -14.32
N LYS A 45 -12.94 2.82 -13.90
CA LYS A 45 -14.42 2.78 -13.93
C LYS A 45 -15.06 3.81 -12.99
N VAL A 46 -14.33 4.23 -11.95
CA VAL A 46 -14.78 5.25 -10.98
C VAL A 46 -14.09 6.60 -11.18
N GLY A 47 -13.48 6.82 -12.34
CA GLY A 47 -12.77 8.06 -12.67
C GLY A 47 -11.42 8.21 -11.96
N GLY A 48 -10.86 7.12 -11.46
CA GLY A 48 -9.54 7.11 -10.82
C GLY A 48 -8.39 6.88 -11.81
N THR A 49 -7.18 7.07 -11.33
CA THR A 49 -5.93 6.91 -12.08
C THR A 49 -5.10 5.76 -11.53
N PHE A 50 -4.75 4.82 -12.39
CA PHE A 50 -3.81 3.75 -12.12
C PHE A 50 -2.53 3.96 -12.95
N VAL A 51 -1.37 3.89 -12.30
CA VAL A 51 -0.07 3.93 -12.99
C VAL A 51 0.85 2.83 -12.46
N GLN A 52 1.32 1.98 -13.35
CA GLN A 52 2.46 1.13 -13.08
C GLN A 52 3.74 1.93 -13.35
N ALA A 53 4.47 2.25 -12.29
CA ALA A 53 5.74 2.95 -12.36
C ALA A 53 6.88 2.00 -12.82
N GLU A 54 8.02 2.56 -13.21
CA GLU A 54 9.20 1.79 -13.60
C GLU A 54 9.96 1.18 -12.40
N SER A 55 9.64 1.61 -11.18
CA SER A 55 10.25 1.09 -9.94
C SER A 55 9.43 1.48 -8.72
N GLU A 56 9.71 0.83 -7.58
CA GLU A 56 9.11 1.20 -6.29
C GLU A 56 9.50 2.61 -5.85
N VAL A 57 10.71 3.04 -6.19
CA VAL A 57 11.20 4.40 -5.91
C VAL A 57 10.40 5.44 -6.69
N ALA A 58 10.14 5.19 -7.97
CA ALA A 58 9.30 6.07 -8.77
C ALA A 58 7.86 6.08 -8.24
N ALA A 59 7.30 4.90 -7.94
CA ALA A 59 5.94 4.77 -7.41
C ALA A 59 5.74 5.61 -6.14
N ILE A 60 6.64 5.53 -5.16
CA ILE A 60 6.48 6.29 -3.91
C ILE A 60 6.64 7.80 -4.10
N ASN A 61 7.45 8.25 -5.07
CA ASN A 61 7.54 9.66 -5.39
C ASN A 61 6.27 10.18 -6.09
N MET A 62 5.60 9.35 -6.92
CA MET A 62 4.29 9.67 -7.47
C MET A 62 3.23 9.77 -6.36
N VAL A 63 3.25 8.85 -5.39
CA VAL A 63 2.39 8.91 -4.19
C VAL A 63 2.62 10.22 -3.43
N TYR A 64 3.88 10.60 -3.20
CA TYR A 64 4.23 11.85 -2.54
C TYR A 64 3.63 13.07 -3.26
N GLY A 65 3.79 13.14 -4.59
CA GLY A 65 3.23 14.23 -5.39
C GLY A 65 1.69 14.26 -5.36
N ALA A 66 1.03 13.11 -5.47
CA ALA A 66 -0.43 13.01 -5.43
C ALA A 66 -0.99 13.38 -4.06
N ALA A 67 -0.35 12.93 -2.97
CA ALA A 67 -0.72 13.29 -1.61
C ALA A 67 -0.57 14.81 -1.37
N ALA A 68 0.52 15.41 -1.87
CA ALA A 68 0.74 16.85 -1.81
C ALA A 68 -0.32 17.65 -2.59
N ALA A 69 -0.89 17.07 -3.64
CA ALA A 69 -2.02 17.65 -4.38
C ALA A 69 -3.40 17.42 -3.70
N GLY A 70 -3.45 16.79 -2.52
CA GLY A 70 -4.67 16.53 -1.77
C GLY A 70 -5.44 15.28 -2.22
N ALA A 71 -4.81 14.38 -2.95
CA ALA A 71 -5.45 13.16 -3.42
C ALA A 71 -5.52 12.07 -2.33
N ARG A 72 -6.63 11.30 -2.28
CA ARG A 72 -6.68 10.01 -1.59
C ARG A 72 -5.90 9.00 -2.43
N VAL A 73 -4.68 8.67 -2.01
CA VAL A 73 -3.72 7.89 -2.78
C VAL A 73 -3.30 6.62 -2.05
N LEU A 74 -3.14 5.55 -2.82
CA LEU A 74 -2.69 4.23 -2.37
C LEU A 74 -1.45 3.80 -3.11
N THR A 75 -0.55 3.13 -2.41
CA THR A 75 0.44 2.24 -3.02
C THR A 75 0.47 0.91 -2.28
N SER A 76 0.80 -0.16 -3.00
CA SER A 76 1.07 -1.45 -2.40
C SER A 76 2.44 -1.97 -2.83
N SER A 77 3.01 -2.85 -2.03
CA SER A 77 4.24 -3.56 -2.35
C SER A 77 4.40 -4.78 -1.44
N SER A 78 5.55 -5.43 -1.51
CA SER A 78 5.98 -6.48 -0.61
C SER A 78 7.34 -6.10 -0.02
N SER A 79 7.70 -6.69 1.08
CA SER A 79 8.87 -6.42 1.92
C SER A 79 10.10 -5.78 1.24
N PRO A 80 10.73 -6.37 0.18
CA PRO A 80 11.87 -5.72 -0.49
C PRO A 80 11.48 -4.42 -1.20
N GLY A 81 10.28 -4.36 -1.78
CA GLY A 81 9.78 -3.15 -2.44
C GLY A 81 9.41 -2.05 -1.44
N ILE A 82 8.92 -2.42 -0.24
CA ILE A 82 8.74 -1.46 0.86
C ILE A 82 10.08 -0.91 1.32
N ALA A 83 11.13 -1.73 1.38
CA ALA A 83 12.48 -1.26 1.68
C ALA A 83 12.96 -0.19 0.70
N LEU A 84 12.72 -0.36 -0.60
CA LEU A 84 13.00 0.65 -1.62
C LEU A 84 12.17 1.93 -1.47
N LYS A 85 10.95 1.84 -0.95
CA LYS A 85 10.08 2.98 -0.72
C LYS A 85 10.40 3.79 0.54
N GLN A 86 11.25 3.28 1.44
CA GLN A 86 11.49 3.89 2.76
C GLN A 86 11.85 5.37 2.70
N LYS A 87 12.72 5.78 1.78
CA LYS A 87 13.08 7.20 1.62
C LYS A 87 11.85 8.06 1.32
N GLY A 88 11.00 7.64 0.40
CA GLY A 88 9.77 8.35 0.06
C GLY A 88 8.76 8.36 1.20
N ILE A 89 8.65 7.27 1.95
CA ILE A 89 7.81 7.20 3.17
C ILE A 89 8.28 8.24 4.19
N GLY A 90 9.58 8.34 4.44
CA GLY A 90 10.14 9.37 5.31
C GLY A 90 9.83 10.79 4.84
N TYR A 91 9.85 11.04 3.53
CA TYR A 91 9.48 12.35 2.97
C TYR A 91 7.99 12.68 3.13
N ILE A 92 7.11 11.71 2.88
CA ILE A 92 5.66 11.83 3.09
C ILE A 92 5.37 12.16 4.54
N SER A 93 5.99 11.42 5.47
CA SER A 93 5.84 11.64 6.90
C SER A 93 6.36 13.03 7.34
N ASN A 94 7.57 13.41 6.90
CA ASN A 94 8.15 14.72 7.24
C ASN A 94 7.30 15.91 6.72
N ALA A 95 6.65 15.71 5.56
CA ALA A 95 5.76 16.73 4.99
C ALA A 95 4.34 16.71 5.59
N GLY A 96 4.02 15.78 6.49
CA GLY A 96 2.69 15.64 7.08
C GLY A 96 1.60 15.30 6.06
N LEU A 97 1.93 14.52 5.05
CA LEU A 97 1.00 14.19 3.96
C LEU A 97 0.31 12.85 4.19
N PRO A 98 -1.00 12.73 3.90
CA PRO A 98 -1.72 11.47 4.05
C PRO A 98 -1.47 10.55 2.85
N ALA A 99 -1.10 9.29 3.14
CA ALA A 99 -1.00 8.26 2.12
C ALA A 99 -1.21 6.87 2.73
N VAL A 100 -1.94 6.01 2.06
CA VAL A 100 -2.11 4.61 2.48
C VAL A 100 -1.08 3.74 1.77
N ILE A 101 -0.34 2.95 2.56
CA ILE A 101 0.71 2.05 2.07
C ILE A 101 0.42 0.65 2.54
N ILE A 102 0.24 -0.28 1.62
CA ILE A 102 -0.05 -1.68 1.93
C ILE A 102 1.20 -2.52 1.71
N ASN A 103 1.61 -3.24 2.76
CA ASN A 103 2.71 -4.20 2.71
C ASN A 103 2.17 -5.62 2.80
N MET A 104 2.21 -6.35 1.69
CA MET A 104 1.98 -7.80 1.69
C MET A 104 3.30 -8.49 2.01
N MET A 105 3.58 -8.67 3.30
CA MET A 105 4.86 -9.14 3.81
C MET A 105 5.23 -10.52 3.27
N ARG A 106 6.52 -10.71 3.00
CA ARG A 106 7.10 -12.00 2.62
C ARG A 106 8.40 -12.26 3.37
N GLY A 107 8.89 -13.50 3.32
CA GLY A 107 10.13 -13.88 4.02
C GLY A 107 11.35 -13.14 3.51
N GLY A 108 12.15 -12.60 4.44
CA GLY A 108 13.46 -11.97 4.20
C GLY A 108 14.60 -12.84 4.71
N PRO A 109 15.87 -12.33 4.73
CA PRO A 109 16.33 -11.03 4.25
C PRO A 109 16.57 -10.96 2.73
N GLY A 110 16.87 -9.75 2.23
CA GLY A 110 17.20 -9.50 0.82
C GLY A 110 16.00 -9.72 -0.10
N LEU A 111 16.19 -10.44 -1.21
CA LEU A 111 15.09 -10.84 -2.09
C LEU A 111 14.10 -11.74 -1.34
N GLY A 112 14.60 -12.56 -0.42
CA GLY A 112 13.80 -13.44 0.42
C GLY A 112 13.09 -14.54 -0.35
N THR A 113 11.91 -14.88 0.14
CA THR A 113 11.02 -15.88 -0.47
C THR A 113 9.65 -15.27 -0.71
N ILE A 114 8.89 -15.80 -1.66
CA ILE A 114 7.50 -15.37 -1.91
C ILE A 114 6.52 -15.91 -0.85
N GLN A 115 6.99 -16.73 0.08
CA GLN A 115 6.17 -17.28 1.15
C GLN A 115 5.84 -16.22 2.21
N PRO A 116 4.70 -16.30 2.88
CA PRO A 116 4.31 -15.39 3.95
C PRO A 116 5.39 -15.29 5.03
N GLY A 117 5.60 -14.07 5.53
CA GLY A 117 6.55 -13.83 6.61
C GLY A 117 6.25 -12.47 7.27
N GLN A 118 6.89 -12.23 8.42
CA GLN A 118 6.80 -10.98 9.17
C GLN A 118 8.20 -10.46 9.52
N ALA A 119 9.16 -10.70 8.63
CA ALA A 119 10.57 -10.36 8.88
C ALA A 119 10.85 -8.84 8.90
N ASP A 120 10.02 -8.06 8.24
CA ASP A 120 10.11 -6.60 8.18
C ASP A 120 9.24 -5.86 9.22
N TYR A 121 8.81 -6.56 10.29
CA TYR A 121 8.04 -5.98 11.38
C TYR A 121 8.69 -4.71 11.95
N ASN A 122 9.97 -4.77 12.30
CA ASN A 122 10.67 -3.62 12.88
C ASN A 122 10.76 -2.42 11.92
N MET A 123 10.98 -2.67 10.63
CA MET A 123 10.98 -1.62 9.61
C MET A 123 9.62 -0.93 9.50
N THR A 124 8.54 -1.68 9.68
CA THR A 124 7.17 -1.18 9.60
C THR A 124 6.78 -0.37 10.84
N VAL A 125 7.05 -0.90 12.06
CA VAL A 125 6.53 -0.30 13.30
C VAL A 125 7.51 0.65 13.98
N LYS A 126 8.81 0.56 13.69
CA LYS A 126 9.85 1.42 14.29
C LYS A 126 10.37 2.50 13.34
N GLY A 127 9.80 2.57 12.15
CA GLY A 127 10.26 3.47 11.10
C GLY A 127 11.48 2.94 10.34
N GLY A 128 11.72 3.54 9.20
CA GLY A 128 12.82 3.24 8.29
C GLY A 128 13.51 4.54 7.85
N ALA A 129 13.97 4.59 6.60
CA ALA A 129 14.69 5.73 6.04
C ALA A 129 15.82 6.19 6.98
N ASN A 130 15.81 7.45 7.39
CA ASN A 130 16.75 8.00 8.38
C ASN A 130 16.11 8.22 9.77
N GLY A 131 14.94 7.61 10.02
CA GLY A 131 14.28 7.61 11.32
C GLY A 131 13.49 8.88 11.65
N ASP A 132 13.19 9.02 12.93
CA ASP A 132 12.52 10.16 13.53
C ASP A 132 11.09 10.42 13.02
N TYR A 133 10.36 9.34 12.71
CA TYR A 133 8.93 9.39 12.40
C TYR A 133 8.22 8.10 12.85
N HIS A 134 6.92 8.19 13.04
CA HIS A 134 6.06 7.06 13.40
C HIS A 134 4.86 7.02 12.47
N ASN A 135 4.63 5.86 11.88
CA ASN A 135 3.43 5.61 11.08
C ASN A 135 2.35 4.99 11.96
N VAL A 136 1.08 5.25 11.63
CA VAL A 136 -0.02 4.42 12.11
C VAL A 136 0.07 3.08 11.37
N VAL A 137 0.10 1.98 12.11
CA VAL A 137 0.25 0.63 11.56
C VAL A 137 -0.93 -0.22 11.96
N LEU A 138 -1.63 -0.77 10.97
CA LEU A 138 -2.75 -1.67 11.13
C LEU A 138 -2.36 -3.07 10.64
N ALA A 139 -2.62 -4.11 11.42
CA ALA A 139 -2.21 -5.49 11.15
C ALA A 139 -3.41 -6.44 11.20
N PRO A 140 -4.09 -6.68 10.07
CA PRO A 140 -5.28 -7.53 10.02
C PRO A 140 -4.92 -9.01 10.19
N ALA A 141 -5.78 -9.76 10.91
CA ALA A 141 -5.70 -11.20 11.07
C ALA A 141 -6.69 -11.98 10.18
N SER A 142 -7.55 -11.28 9.44
CA SER A 142 -8.51 -11.88 8.51
C SER A 142 -8.74 -10.98 7.29
N VAL A 143 -9.32 -11.54 6.23
CA VAL A 143 -9.67 -10.77 5.02
C VAL A 143 -10.68 -9.67 5.36
N GLN A 144 -11.65 -9.95 6.22
CA GLN A 144 -12.63 -8.93 6.61
C GLN A 144 -11.99 -7.79 7.42
N GLU A 145 -11.06 -8.11 8.32
CA GLU A 145 -10.30 -7.07 9.03
C GLU A 145 -9.43 -6.25 8.07
N ALA A 146 -8.79 -6.88 7.09
CA ALA A 146 -8.02 -6.14 6.08
C ALA A 146 -8.90 -5.14 5.32
N VAL A 147 -10.11 -5.54 4.91
CA VAL A 147 -11.09 -4.65 4.28
C VAL A 147 -11.45 -3.48 5.20
N ASN A 148 -11.80 -3.76 6.45
CA ASN A 148 -12.18 -2.73 7.41
C ASN A 148 -11.03 -1.76 7.70
N MET A 149 -9.83 -2.28 7.94
CA MET A 149 -8.63 -1.48 8.24
C MET A 149 -8.17 -0.64 7.04
N VAL A 150 -8.31 -1.13 5.81
CA VAL A 150 -8.02 -0.31 4.61
C VAL A 150 -8.98 0.86 4.52
N MET A 151 -10.27 0.66 4.78
CA MET A 151 -11.25 1.75 4.79
C MET A 151 -10.93 2.76 5.89
N GLU A 152 -10.65 2.28 7.11
CA GLU A 152 -10.26 3.12 8.26
C GLU A 152 -8.98 3.91 8.00
N ALA A 153 -7.98 3.29 7.36
CA ALA A 153 -6.69 3.95 7.07
C ALA A 153 -6.81 5.20 6.19
N PHE A 154 -7.87 5.33 5.41
CA PHE A 154 -8.14 6.54 4.63
C PHE A 154 -8.83 7.64 5.43
N ASP A 155 -9.33 7.34 6.62
CA ASP A 155 -10.08 8.29 7.47
C ASP A 155 -9.27 8.74 8.70
N ILE A 156 -8.12 8.10 8.98
CA ILE A 156 -7.14 8.51 9.98
C ILE A 156 -6.29 9.65 9.44
#